data_e176d1e7c5e13a8f776315cdd6c416df
#
_entry.id   e176d1e7c5e13a8f776315cdd6c416df
#
_cell.length_a   1.000
_cell.length_b   1.000
_cell.length_c   1.000
_cell.angle_alpha   90.00
_cell.angle_beta   90.00
_cell.angle_gamma   90.00
#
_symmetry.space_group_name_H-M   'P 1'
#
loop_
_entity.id
_entity.type
_entity.pdbx_description
1 polymer ?
#
loop_
_entity_poly.entity_id
_entity_poly.type
_entity_poly.pdbx_seq_one_letter_code
_entity_poly.pdbx_strand_id
1 'polypeptide(L)' 'MEMLDITRAESILLALLEEDSDCVPVLNNLGHMYGRYLSEWETAIEYYNRVLQIEPDNAWARDERRRYKRLLSYD' A
#
# COMPACT_ATOMS: atom_id res chain seq x y z
N MET A 1 -2.56 -6.88 -15.36
CA MET A 1 -1.14 -6.47 -15.24
C MET A 1 -0.27 -7.71 -15.14
N GLU A 2 0.77 -7.77 -15.91
CA GLU A 2 1.69 -8.91 -15.87
C GLU A 2 2.62 -8.79 -14.67
N MET A 3 3.08 -9.95 -14.16
CA MET A 3 3.94 -9.99 -12.97
C MET A 3 5.24 -9.20 -13.17
N LEU A 4 5.80 -9.20 -14.39
CA LEU A 4 7.01 -8.46 -14.69
C LEU A 4 6.80 -6.95 -14.53
N ASP A 5 5.64 -6.45 -14.95
CA ASP A 5 5.31 -5.04 -14.80
C ASP A 5 5.11 -4.66 -13.34
N ILE A 6 4.55 -5.57 -12.54
CA ILE A 6 4.38 -5.36 -11.11
C ILE A 6 5.73 -5.27 -10.41
N THR A 7 6.66 -6.16 -10.76
CA THR A 7 8.00 -6.15 -10.18
C THR A 7 8.73 -4.85 -10.49
N ARG A 8 8.61 -4.38 -11.73
CA ARG A 8 9.22 -3.12 -12.15
C ARG A 8 8.61 -1.94 -11.41
N ALA A 9 7.28 -1.91 -11.30
CA ALA A 9 6.60 -0.84 -10.59
C ALA A 9 7.00 -0.82 -9.12
N GLU A 10 7.10 -1.99 -8.50
CA GLU A 10 7.54 -2.11 -7.12
C GLU A 10 8.93 -1.51 -6.92
N SER A 11 9.87 -1.85 -7.80
CA SER A 11 11.23 -1.35 -7.71
C SER A 11 11.28 0.17 -7.80
N ILE A 12 10.52 0.75 -8.73
CA ILE A 12 10.46 2.20 -8.90
C ILE A 12 9.88 2.86 -7.66
N LEU A 13 8.76 2.33 -7.15
CA LEU A 13 8.11 2.91 -5.99
C LEU A 13 8.97 2.82 -4.74
N LEU A 14 9.66 1.71 -4.55
CA LEU A 14 10.55 1.55 -3.40
C LEU A 14 11.75 2.49 -3.49
N ALA A 15 12.28 2.71 -4.70
CA ALA A 15 13.37 3.66 -4.89
C ALA A 15 12.93 5.09 -4.54
N LEU A 16 11.71 5.47 -4.97
CA LEU A 16 11.16 6.77 -4.64
C LEU A 16 10.95 6.92 -3.13
N LEU A 17 10.55 5.85 -2.47
CA LEU A 17 10.33 5.86 -1.03
C LEU A 17 11.63 6.02 -0.26
N GLU A 18 12.75 5.52 -0.79
CA GLU A 18 14.05 5.72 -0.17
C GLU A 18 14.43 7.19 -0.16
N GLU A 19 14.06 7.94 -1.20
CA GLU A 19 14.35 9.37 -1.28
C GLU A 19 13.43 10.19 -0.37
N ASP A 20 12.16 9.76 -0.23
CA ASP A 20 11.18 10.45 0.61
C ASP A 20 10.25 9.40 1.22
N SER A 21 10.55 9.00 2.44
CA SER A 21 9.82 7.94 3.14
C SER A 21 8.40 8.36 3.53
N ASP A 22 8.09 9.66 3.49
CA ASP A 22 6.78 10.19 3.84
C ASP A 22 5.96 10.61 2.61
N CYS A 23 6.34 10.13 1.43
CA CYS A 23 5.63 10.46 0.21
C CYS A 23 4.30 9.69 0.14
N VAL A 24 3.20 10.34 0.51
CA VAL A 24 1.89 9.71 0.59
C VAL A 24 1.45 9.08 -0.73
N PRO A 25 1.57 9.73 -1.90
CA PRO A 25 1.20 9.08 -3.16
C PRO A 25 1.95 7.77 -3.40
N VAL A 26 3.24 7.70 -3.06
CA VAL A 26 4.02 6.48 -3.22
C VAL A 26 3.54 5.40 -2.26
N LEU A 27 3.30 5.77 -1.00
CA LEU A 27 2.79 4.84 0.00
C LEU A 27 1.43 4.27 -0.39
N ASN A 28 0.53 5.11 -0.90
CA ASN A 28 -0.77 4.68 -1.38
C ASN A 28 -0.64 3.71 -2.55
N ASN A 29 0.25 3.99 -3.48
CA ASN A 29 0.47 3.11 -4.63
C ASN A 29 1.03 1.76 -4.21
N LEU A 30 1.96 1.75 -3.28
CA LEU A 30 2.50 0.49 -2.74
C LEU A 30 1.42 -0.32 -2.04
N GLY A 31 0.62 0.35 -1.19
CA GLY A 31 -0.47 -0.34 -0.51
C GLY A 31 -1.47 -0.94 -1.49
N HIS A 32 -1.83 -0.19 -2.51
CA HIS A 32 -2.75 -0.66 -3.54
C HIS A 32 -2.18 -1.87 -4.29
N MET A 33 -0.92 -1.78 -4.68
CA MET A 33 -0.27 -2.84 -5.43
C MET A 33 -0.20 -4.14 -4.61
N TYR A 34 0.25 -4.06 -3.37
CA TYR A 34 0.35 -5.25 -2.53
C TYR A 34 -1.03 -5.83 -2.22
N GLY A 35 -2.02 -4.98 -1.96
CA GLY A 35 -3.36 -5.45 -1.62
C GLY A 35 -4.14 -5.99 -2.80
N ARG A 36 -4.12 -5.29 -3.93
CA ARG A 36 -4.96 -5.63 -5.08
C ARG A 36 -4.33 -6.65 -6.01
N TYR A 37 -3.04 -6.52 -6.27
CA TYR A 37 -2.40 -7.37 -7.29
C TYR A 37 -1.65 -8.54 -6.71
N LEU A 38 -1.07 -8.38 -5.53
CA LEU A 38 -0.24 -9.43 -4.92
C LEU A 38 -0.95 -10.16 -3.78
N SER A 39 -2.09 -9.68 -3.36
CA SER A 39 -2.87 -10.24 -2.24
C SER A 39 -2.06 -10.36 -0.95
N GLU A 40 -1.07 -9.48 -0.78
CA GLU A 40 -0.29 -9.40 0.44
C GLU A 40 -0.93 -8.34 1.33
N TRP A 41 -2.01 -8.73 1.97
CA TRP A 41 -2.88 -7.79 2.69
C TRP A 41 -2.22 -7.19 3.92
N GLU A 42 -1.40 -7.99 4.63
CA GLU A 42 -0.69 -7.46 5.80
C GLU A 42 0.28 -6.35 5.40
N THR A 43 1.04 -6.56 4.32
CA THR A 43 1.97 -5.56 3.82
C THR A 43 1.22 -4.30 3.38
N ALA A 44 0.09 -4.48 2.68
CA ALA A 44 -0.73 -3.35 2.28
C ALA A 44 -1.20 -2.53 3.48
N ILE A 45 -1.64 -3.21 4.54
CA ILE A 45 -2.08 -2.55 5.77
C ILE A 45 -0.95 -1.73 6.39
N GLU A 46 0.28 -2.26 6.38
CA GLU A 46 1.43 -1.53 6.91
C GLU A 46 1.66 -0.20 6.16
N TYR A 47 1.55 -0.22 4.83
CA TYR A 47 1.71 1.00 4.05
C TYR A 47 0.59 2.00 4.33
N TYR A 48 -0.65 1.53 4.43
CA TYR A 48 -1.76 2.42 4.76
C TYR A 48 -1.67 2.96 6.18
N ASN A 49 -1.13 2.18 7.12
CA ASN A 49 -0.87 2.69 8.47
C ASN A 49 0.12 3.86 8.43
N ARG A 50 1.15 3.77 7.60
CA ARG A 50 2.11 4.86 7.45
C ARG A 50 1.44 6.10 6.87
N VAL A 51 0.57 5.93 5.86
CA VAL A 51 -0.19 7.05 5.31
C VAL A 51 -1.02 7.72 6.40
N LEU A 52 -1.69 6.94 7.24
CA LEU A 52 -2.56 7.48 8.28
C LEU A 52 -1.80 8.14 9.42
N GLN A 53 -0.53 7.80 9.62
CA GLN A 53 0.31 8.53 10.55
C GLN A 53 0.63 9.93 10.03
N ILE A 54 0.77 10.07 8.71
CA ILE A 54 1.07 11.35 8.08
C ILE A 54 -0.19 12.16 7.85
N GLU A 55 -1.25 11.50 7.35
CA GLU A 55 -2.53 12.10 7.02
C GLU A 55 -3.65 11.32 7.72
N PRO A 56 -3.94 11.62 8.99
CA PRO A 56 -4.99 10.88 9.73
C PRO A 56 -6.37 10.95 9.09
N ASP A 57 -6.63 11.99 8.29
CA ASP A 57 -7.93 12.21 7.65
C ASP A 57 -8.00 11.59 6.25
N ASN A 58 -6.99 10.82 5.83
CA ASN A 58 -6.98 10.23 4.51
C ASN A 58 -8.02 9.11 4.43
N ALA A 59 -9.17 9.42 3.82
CA ALA A 59 -10.30 8.49 3.74
C ALA A 59 -9.96 7.26 2.89
N TRP A 60 -9.21 7.43 1.81
CA TRP A 60 -8.82 6.33 0.95
C TRP A 60 -8.00 5.28 1.73
N ALA A 61 -6.97 5.74 2.44
CA ALA A 61 -6.11 4.84 3.20
C ALA A 61 -6.91 4.11 4.30
N ARG A 62 -7.80 4.85 4.98
CA ARG A 62 -8.62 4.27 6.03
C ARG A 62 -9.55 3.19 5.49
N ASP A 63 -10.19 3.45 4.35
CA ASP A 63 -11.15 2.52 3.77
C ASP A 63 -10.44 1.28 3.22
N GLU A 64 -9.31 1.46 2.56
CA GLU A 64 -8.53 0.33 2.03
C GLU A 64 -7.97 -0.52 3.17
N ARG A 65 -7.45 0.12 4.23
CA ARG A 65 -6.96 -0.63 5.39
C ARG A 65 -8.07 -1.47 6.00
N ARG A 66 -9.28 -0.90 6.14
CA ARG A 66 -10.42 -1.64 6.67
C ARG A 66 -10.76 -2.83 5.81
N ARG A 67 -10.73 -2.67 4.49
CA ARG A 67 -11.02 -3.74 3.56
C ARG A 67 -10.05 -4.90 3.74
N TYR A 68 -8.75 -4.61 3.80
CA TYR A 68 -7.75 -5.68 3.91
C TYR A 68 -7.74 -6.34 5.27
N LYS A 69 -8.03 -5.60 6.34
CA LYS A 69 -8.22 -6.18 7.66
C LYS A 69 -9.39 -7.16 7.68
N ARG A 70 -10.47 -6.81 6.99
CA ARG A 70 -11.63 -7.70 6.88
C ARG A 70 -11.28 -8.98 6.13
N LEU A 71 -10.54 -8.87 5.04
CA LEU A 71 -10.11 -10.04 4.29
C LEU A 71 -9.23 -10.98 5.12
N LEU A 72 -8.34 -10.41 5.93
CA LEU A 72 -7.49 -11.22 6.82
C LEU A 72 -8.32 -11.95 7.88
N SER A 73 -9.42 -11.38 8.31
CA SER A 73 -10.23 -11.98 9.39
C SER A 73 -11.14 -13.09 8.90
N TYR A 74 -11.20 -13.36 7.60
CA TYR A 74 -12.01 -14.45 7.05
C TYR A 74 -11.32 -15.81 7.10
N ASP A 75 -10.11 -15.87 7.55
CA ASP A 75 -9.41 -17.15 7.76
C ASP A 75 -9.87 -17.81 9.06
#